data_b49f056c993c2c7db27225df429e02c0
#
_entry.id   b49f056c993c2c7db27225df429e02c0
#
_cell.length_a   1.000
_cell.length_b   1.000
_cell.length_c   1.000
_cell.angle_alpha   90.00
_cell.angle_beta   90.00
_cell.angle_gamma   90.00
#
_symmetry.space_group_name_H-M   'P 1'
#
loop_
_entity.id
_entity.type
_entity.pdbx_description
1 polymer ?
#
loop_
_entity_poly.entity_id
_entity_poly.type
_entity_poly.pdbx_seq_one_letter_code
_entity_poly.pdbx_strand_id
1 'polypeptide(L)'
;MRNHIRIGTRKSALALWQSEYVKSELQRLYPGITVELVHFNTKGDRILNKPLAEVGGKGLFTAELEAAMHAGDIDIAVHSLKDMSTELPDGLTLGAISKREVPFDALVSPKYKTLDQLPEGARIGTSSLRRQAQLLHRRPDLQIEVIRGNVQTRLGKIETEGLDGVVLAQAGLKRLGLDDRITQVFTADEMIPAVGQGALAIECRSDDTEMLEILSKIDDEPTRLAVEGERSFLNQLNGGCQVPMGVYGTVEKGQLNLKALIASLDGKTVYEGELSGPAKKGVMLGKNLAKALYEEGGKHIVEALVKEGIIK
;
A
#
# COMPACT_ATOMS: atom_id res chain seq x y z
N MET A 1 -19.45 -23.01 15.02
CA MET A 1 -18.64 -22.51 13.90
C MET A 1 -19.57 -21.68 13.00
N ARG A 2 -19.18 -20.45 12.73
CA ARG A 2 -19.96 -19.52 11.89
C ARG A 2 -20.15 -20.14 10.50
N ASN A 3 -21.35 -20.09 9.98
CA ASN A 3 -21.70 -20.63 8.67
C ASN A 3 -21.99 -19.56 7.60
N HIS A 4 -22.02 -18.28 8.02
CA HIS A 4 -22.21 -17.12 7.15
C HIS A 4 -21.25 -16.00 7.52
N ILE A 5 -20.56 -15.42 6.52
CA ILE A 5 -19.63 -14.29 6.67
C ILE A 5 -19.98 -13.22 5.63
N ARG A 6 -20.10 -11.98 6.08
CA ARG A 6 -20.32 -10.80 5.24
C ARG A 6 -19.01 -10.02 5.10
N ILE A 7 -18.52 -9.92 3.86
CA ILE A 7 -17.31 -9.17 3.51
C ILE A 7 -17.69 -7.79 2.98
N GLY A 8 -17.29 -6.73 3.69
CA GLY A 8 -17.38 -5.38 3.18
C GLY A 8 -16.33 -5.14 2.08
N THR A 9 -16.75 -4.59 0.95
CA THR A 9 -15.87 -4.29 -0.18
C THR A 9 -16.26 -3.00 -0.90
N ARG A 10 -15.27 -2.32 -1.49
CA ARG A 10 -15.50 -1.20 -2.41
C ARG A 10 -15.88 -1.73 -3.79
N LYS A 11 -16.46 -0.86 -4.63
CA LYS A 11 -16.97 -1.24 -5.97
C LYS A 11 -15.90 -1.23 -7.08
N SER A 12 -14.67 -0.82 -6.80
CA SER A 12 -13.61 -0.85 -7.82
C SER A 12 -13.24 -2.29 -8.19
N ALA A 13 -12.89 -2.53 -9.47
CA ALA A 13 -12.55 -3.86 -9.95
C ALA A 13 -11.46 -4.54 -9.11
N LEU A 14 -10.44 -3.77 -8.66
CA LEU A 14 -9.38 -4.30 -7.81
C LEU A 14 -9.90 -4.69 -6.42
N ALA A 15 -10.75 -3.87 -5.79
CA ALA A 15 -11.33 -4.19 -4.48
C ALA A 15 -12.23 -5.42 -4.56
N LEU A 16 -13.04 -5.54 -5.61
CA LEU A 16 -13.87 -6.71 -5.86
C LEU A 16 -13.03 -7.97 -6.02
N TRP A 17 -11.96 -7.91 -6.84
CA TRP A 17 -11.03 -9.04 -7.00
C TRP A 17 -10.45 -9.47 -5.65
N GLN A 18 -10.02 -8.52 -4.82
CA GLN A 18 -9.42 -8.79 -3.50
C GLN A 18 -10.43 -9.49 -2.56
N SER A 19 -11.67 -9.02 -2.55
CA SER A 19 -12.72 -9.61 -1.72
C SER A 19 -13.17 -10.98 -2.22
N GLU A 20 -13.27 -11.18 -3.53
CA GLU A 20 -13.56 -12.50 -4.12
C GLU A 20 -12.42 -13.50 -3.87
N TYR A 21 -11.16 -13.06 -3.88
CA TYR A 21 -10.02 -13.89 -3.49
C TYR A 21 -10.15 -14.38 -2.04
N VAL A 22 -10.43 -13.47 -1.09
CA VAL A 22 -10.61 -13.83 0.33
C VAL A 22 -11.83 -14.75 0.51
N LYS A 23 -12.94 -14.47 -0.18
CA LYS A 23 -14.12 -15.33 -0.20
C LYS A 23 -13.78 -16.74 -0.67
N SER A 24 -13.05 -16.86 -1.77
CA SER A 24 -12.64 -18.16 -2.32
C SER A 24 -11.75 -18.94 -1.34
N GLU A 25 -10.81 -18.25 -0.66
CA GLU A 25 -9.95 -18.88 0.35
C GLU A 25 -10.76 -19.35 1.57
N LEU A 26 -11.71 -18.55 2.06
CA LEU A 26 -12.61 -18.94 3.15
C LEU A 26 -13.44 -20.16 2.77
N GLN A 27 -14.03 -20.20 1.60
CA GLN A 27 -14.83 -21.32 1.12
C GLN A 27 -13.99 -22.59 0.88
N ARG A 28 -12.75 -22.44 0.44
CA ARG A 28 -11.80 -23.54 0.28
C ARG A 28 -11.39 -24.16 1.64
N LEU A 29 -11.18 -23.32 2.64
CA LEU A 29 -10.75 -23.75 3.98
C LEU A 29 -11.91 -24.31 4.82
N TYR A 30 -13.11 -23.77 4.61
CA TYR A 30 -14.31 -24.11 5.35
C TYR A 30 -15.44 -24.47 4.39
N PRO A 31 -15.46 -25.73 3.86
CA PRO A 31 -16.53 -26.19 2.99
C PRO A 31 -17.90 -26.05 3.65
N GLY A 32 -18.85 -25.43 2.97
CA GLY A 32 -20.20 -25.18 3.49
C GLY A 32 -20.40 -23.80 4.12
N ILE A 33 -19.32 -22.98 4.26
CA ILE A 33 -19.49 -21.59 4.68
C ILE A 33 -20.09 -20.76 3.53
N THR A 34 -21.10 -19.95 3.86
CA THR A 34 -21.65 -18.96 2.93
C THR A 34 -20.93 -17.64 3.11
N VAL A 35 -20.43 -17.07 2.02
CA VAL A 35 -19.74 -15.77 2.05
C VAL A 35 -20.43 -14.81 1.10
N GLU A 36 -20.90 -13.70 1.65
CA GLU A 36 -21.59 -12.61 0.94
C GLU A 36 -20.67 -11.39 0.82
N LEU A 37 -20.72 -10.70 -0.34
CA LEU A 37 -20.04 -9.42 -0.53
C LEU A 37 -21.04 -8.27 -0.34
N VAL A 38 -20.74 -7.37 0.58
CA VAL A 38 -21.52 -6.15 0.85
C VAL A 38 -20.78 -4.94 0.28
N HIS A 39 -21.40 -4.24 -0.67
CA HIS A 39 -20.77 -3.18 -1.43
C HIS A 39 -20.88 -1.81 -0.78
N PHE A 40 -19.77 -1.13 -0.63
CA PHE A 40 -19.68 0.22 -0.09
C PHE A 40 -19.16 1.22 -1.11
N ASN A 41 -19.49 2.49 -0.91
CA ASN A 41 -19.01 3.62 -1.70
C ASN A 41 -18.36 4.61 -0.74
N THR A 42 -17.03 4.61 -0.69
CA THR A 42 -16.28 5.39 0.31
C THR A 42 -16.11 6.85 -0.11
N LYS A 43 -15.77 7.71 0.86
CA LYS A 43 -15.45 9.12 0.62
C LYS A 43 -14.32 9.28 -0.40
N GLY A 44 -13.32 8.41 -0.34
CA GLY A 44 -12.19 8.41 -1.29
C GLY A 44 -12.59 8.07 -2.72
N ASP A 45 -13.66 7.28 -2.92
CA ASP A 45 -14.20 6.96 -4.24
C ASP A 45 -14.99 8.12 -4.85
N ARG A 46 -15.58 8.98 -4.02
CA ARG A 46 -16.40 10.13 -4.47
C ARG A 46 -15.57 11.36 -4.81
N ILE A 47 -14.44 11.58 -4.12
CA ILE A 47 -13.62 12.78 -4.30
C ILE A 47 -12.50 12.48 -5.29
N LEU A 48 -12.71 12.79 -6.56
CA LEU A 48 -11.74 12.56 -7.64
C LEU A 48 -10.99 13.84 -8.07
N ASN A 49 -11.48 15.03 -7.67
CA ASN A 49 -11.02 16.31 -8.20
C ASN A 49 -9.90 16.98 -7.40
N LYS A 50 -9.44 16.34 -6.30
CA LYS A 50 -8.37 16.87 -5.44
C LYS A 50 -7.27 15.84 -5.23
N PRO A 51 -5.99 16.22 -5.13
CA PRO A 51 -4.92 15.32 -4.73
C PRO A 51 -5.24 14.64 -3.37
N LEU A 52 -4.83 13.38 -3.18
CA LEU A 52 -5.07 12.66 -1.92
C LEU A 52 -4.47 13.39 -0.71
N ALA A 53 -3.32 14.03 -0.90
CA ALA A 53 -2.66 14.81 0.14
C ALA A 53 -3.52 15.98 0.64
N GLU A 54 -4.30 16.62 -0.25
CA GLU A 54 -5.20 17.73 0.11
C GLU A 54 -6.53 17.27 0.72
N VAL A 55 -7.02 16.09 0.31
CA VAL A 55 -8.29 15.55 0.82
C VAL A 55 -8.16 15.16 2.28
N GLY A 56 -6.94 14.82 2.71
CA GLY A 56 -6.48 14.57 4.06
C GLY A 56 -7.42 13.73 4.93
N GLY A 57 -6.85 12.85 5.73
CA GLY A 57 -7.59 12.15 6.77
C GLY A 57 -7.33 10.65 6.76
N LYS A 58 -7.16 10.10 7.98
CA LYS A 58 -7.18 8.66 8.22
C LYS A 58 -8.55 8.12 7.76
N GLY A 59 -8.58 6.94 7.18
CA GLY A 59 -9.83 6.27 6.85
C GLY A 59 -10.53 6.70 5.55
N LEU A 60 -9.86 7.40 4.62
CA LEU A 60 -10.48 7.87 3.39
C LEU A 60 -11.17 6.76 2.56
N PHE A 61 -10.64 5.55 2.64
CA PHE A 61 -11.14 4.36 1.94
C PHE A 61 -11.67 3.28 2.88
N THR A 62 -11.61 3.48 4.21
CA THR A 62 -11.93 2.44 5.20
C THR A 62 -13.05 2.84 6.15
N ALA A 63 -13.27 4.13 6.42
CA ALA A 63 -14.18 4.60 7.46
C ALA A 63 -15.62 4.08 7.35
N GLU A 64 -16.18 3.98 6.14
CA GLU A 64 -17.52 3.45 5.93
C GLU A 64 -17.61 1.95 6.20
N LEU A 65 -16.53 1.19 5.91
CA LEU A 65 -16.44 -0.23 6.21
C LEU A 65 -16.22 -0.46 7.71
N GLU A 66 -15.35 0.33 8.34
CA GLU A 66 -15.09 0.30 9.78
C GLU A 66 -16.38 0.60 10.57
N ALA A 67 -17.14 1.62 10.16
CA ALA A 67 -18.45 1.92 10.76
C ALA A 67 -19.45 0.76 10.61
N ALA A 68 -19.49 0.11 9.46
CA ALA A 68 -20.36 -1.04 9.21
C ALA A 68 -19.92 -2.28 10.03
N MET A 69 -18.61 -2.47 10.28
CA MET A 69 -18.15 -3.52 11.20
C MET A 69 -18.58 -3.25 12.63
N HIS A 70 -18.46 -2.00 13.11
CA HIS A 70 -18.95 -1.63 14.44
C HIS A 70 -20.47 -1.79 14.59
N ALA A 71 -21.24 -1.48 13.54
CA ALA A 71 -22.69 -1.68 13.52
C ALA A 71 -23.12 -3.16 13.44
N GLY A 72 -22.17 -4.06 13.10
CA GLY A 72 -22.46 -5.47 12.87
C GLY A 72 -23.13 -5.74 11.52
N ASP A 73 -23.09 -4.80 10.56
CA ASP A 73 -23.62 -4.97 9.21
C ASP A 73 -22.71 -5.87 8.36
N ILE A 74 -21.41 -5.85 8.62
CA ILE A 74 -20.41 -6.74 8.04
C ILE A 74 -19.56 -7.38 9.12
N ASP A 75 -18.91 -8.49 8.77
CA ASP A 75 -18.08 -9.26 9.70
C ASP A 75 -16.59 -8.99 9.50
N ILE A 76 -16.18 -8.81 8.25
CA ILE A 76 -14.81 -8.47 7.86
C ILE A 76 -14.81 -7.45 6.72
N ALA A 77 -13.69 -6.74 6.57
CA ALA A 77 -13.40 -5.90 5.40
C ALA A 77 -12.04 -6.27 4.80
N VAL A 78 -11.94 -6.20 3.46
CA VAL A 78 -10.72 -6.54 2.72
C VAL A 78 -10.14 -5.29 2.09
N HIS A 79 -8.84 -5.05 2.36
CA HIS A 79 -8.13 -3.86 1.92
C HIS A 79 -6.77 -4.21 1.29
N SER A 80 -6.27 -3.36 0.41
CA SER A 80 -4.83 -3.33 0.15
C SER A 80 -4.14 -2.81 1.41
N LEU A 81 -3.20 -3.56 1.99
CA LEU A 81 -2.58 -3.19 3.27
C LEU A 81 -1.90 -1.82 3.22
N LYS A 82 -1.31 -1.44 2.09
CA LYS A 82 -0.66 -0.13 1.89
C LYS A 82 -1.61 1.07 2.02
N ASP A 83 -2.92 0.86 1.90
CA ASP A 83 -3.95 1.89 1.98
C ASP A 83 -4.54 2.00 3.40
N MET A 84 -4.15 1.08 4.31
CA MET A 84 -4.57 1.06 5.70
C MET A 84 -3.76 2.02 6.56
N SER A 85 -4.43 2.69 7.49
CA SER A 85 -3.75 3.46 8.53
C SER A 85 -2.81 2.57 9.35
N THR A 86 -1.69 3.14 9.83
CA THR A 86 -0.81 2.44 10.77
C THR A 86 -1.47 2.24 12.13
N GLU A 87 -2.43 3.08 12.50
CA GLU A 87 -3.28 2.95 13.68
C GLU A 87 -4.69 2.61 13.24
N LEU A 88 -5.28 1.61 13.85
CA LEU A 88 -6.65 1.19 13.61
C LEU A 88 -7.61 1.84 14.62
N PRO A 89 -8.89 2.00 14.29
CA PRO A 89 -9.91 2.40 15.26
C PRO A 89 -10.02 1.40 16.42
N ASP A 90 -10.37 1.91 17.60
CA ASP A 90 -10.62 1.06 18.78
C ASP A 90 -11.68 -0.01 18.46
N GLY A 91 -11.46 -1.22 18.93
CA GLY A 91 -12.35 -2.35 18.69
C GLY A 91 -12.19 -3.05 17.35
N LEU A 92 -11.30 -2.58 16.48
CA LEU A 92 -10.95 -3.25 15.21
C LEU A 92 -9.50 -3.76 15.22
N THR A 93 -9.22 -4.76 14.40
CA THR A 93 -7.88 -5.34 14.27
C THR A 93 -7.66 -5.96 12.89
N LEU A 94 -6.39 -6.17 12.50
CA LEU A 94 -6.04 -6.98 11.34
C LEU A 94 -6.08 -8.46 11.72
N GLY A 95 -7.22 -9.10 11.49
CA GLY A 95 -7.42 -10.53 11.77
C GLY A 95 -6.51 -11.43 10.94
N ALA A 96 -6.24 -11.04 9.68
CA ALA A 96 -5.25 -11.72 8.84
C ALA A 96 -4.54 -10.76 7.89
N ILE A 97 -3.32 -11.13 7.52
CA ILE A 97 -2.55 -10.54 6.42
C ILE A 97 -2.26 -11.66 5.42
N SER A 98 -2.69 -11.48 4.18
CA SER A 98 -2.49 -12.52 3.16
C SER A 98 -1.02 -12.70 2.80
N LYS A 99 -0.67 -13.85 2.25
CA LYS A 99 0.61 -14.02 1.56
C LYS A 99 0.82 -12.86 0.58
N ARG A 100 2.02 -12.28 0.63
CA ARG A 100 2.38 -11.11 -0.15
C ARG A 100 2.52 -11.46 -1.62
N GLU A 101 1.81 -10.75 -2.48
CA GLU A 101 2.07 -10.73 -3.92
C GLU A 101 3.30 -9.82 -4.19
N VAL A 102 3.84 -9.88 -5.40
CA VAL A 102 5.01 -9.08 -5.79
C VAL A 102 4.85 -7.61 -5.36
N PRO A 103 5.73 -7.09 -4.48
CA PRO A 103 5.53 -5.78 -3.84
C PRO A 103 5.98 -4.60 -4.70
N PHE A 104 6.60 -4.86 -5.84
CA PHE A 104 7.30 -3.85 -6.62
C PHE A 104 6.36 -2.93 -7.40
N ASP A 105 6.90 -1.78 -7.79
CA ASP A 105 6.25 -0.86 -8.71
C ASP A 105 6.61 -1.22 -10.15
N ALA A 106 5.73 -0.87 -11.08
CA ALA A 106 5.90 -1.15 -12.48
C ALA A 106 5.65 0.09 -13.33
N LEU A 107 6.49 0.31 -14.34
CA LEU A 107 6.26 1.26 -15.41
C LEU A 107 5.34 0.60 -16.45
N VAL A 108 4.34 1.35 -16.88
CA VAL A 108 3.53 1.05 -18.05
C VAL A 108 3.69 2.19 -19.04
N SER A 109 4.29 1.90 -20.19
CA SER A 109 4.51 2.87 -21.26
C SER A 109 4.25 2.23 -22.62
N PRO A 110 3.43 2.82 -23.49
CA PRO A 110 3.15 2.25 -24.81
C PRO A 110 4.31 2.34 -25.79
N LYS A 111 5.27 3.26 -25.53
CA LYS A 111 6.34 3.59 -26.47
C LYS A 111 7.73 3.15 -25.99
N TYR A 112 7.95 3.11 -24.67
CA TYR A 112 9.28 2.91 -24.08
C TYR A 112 9.28 1.68 -23.17
N LYS A 113 10.34 0.90 -23.20
CA LYS A 113 10.44 -0.34 -22.42
C LYS A 113 10.97 -0.12 -21.01
N THR A 114 11.81 0.91 -20.81
CA THR A 114 12.44 1.19 -19.52
C THR A 114 12.39 2.68 -19.21
N LEU A 115 12.58 3.02 -17.94
CA LEU A 115 12.70 4.40 -17.47
C LEU A 115 13.82 5.16 -18.17
N ASP A 116 14.95 4.47 -18.45
CA ASP A 116 16.11 5.08 -19.07
C ASP A 116 15.92 5.37 -20.57
N GLN A 117 14.95 4.70 -21.20
CA GLN A 117 14.61 4.93 -22.61
C GLN A 117 13.63 6.10 -22.80
N LEU A 118 13.04 6.64 -21.72
CA LEU A 118 12.17 7.79 -21.79
C LEU A 118 12.95 9.03 -22.28
N PRO A 119 12.35 9.88 -23.14
CA PRO A 119 12.99 11.11 -23.60
C PRO A 119 13.24 12.07 -22.43
N GLU A 120 14.11 13.05 -22.65
CA GLU A 120 14.29 14.16 -21.71
C GLU A 120 12.96 14.93 -21.54
N GLY A 121 12.62 15.24 -20.29
CA GLY A 121 11.36 15.90 -19.97
C GLY A 121 10.11 15.03 -20.12
N ALA A 122 10.23 13.71 -20.18
CA ALA A 122 9.10 12.79 -20.31
C ALA A 122 8.07 12.97 -19.18
N ARG A 123 6.78 12.89 -19.54
CA ARG A 123 5.65 13.07 -18.63
C ARG A 123 5.20 11.74 -18.04
N ILE A 124 5.39 11.58 -16.73
CA ILE A 124 5.07 10.33 -16.00
C ILE A 124 3.95 10.55 -15.00
N GLY A 125 2.89 9.77 -15.14
CA GLY A 125 1.71 9.84 -14.28
C GLY A 125 1.90 9.05 -12.97
N THR A 126 1.82 9.74 -11.83
CA THR A 126 1.69 9.15 -10.49
C THR A 126 1.12 10.16 -9.50
N SER A 127 0.34 9.68 -8.52
CA SER A 127 -0.10 10.49 -7.37
C SER A 127 0.64 10.13 -6.07
N SER A 128 1.63 9.25 -6.16
CA SER A 128 2.40 8.80 -5.01
C SER A 128 3.64 9.66 -4.82
N LEU A 129 3.71 10.41 -3.72
CA LEU A 129 4.88 11.24 -3.38
C LEU A 129 6.14 10.38 -3.24
N ARG A 130 6.02 9.14 -2.76
CA ARG A 130 7.12 8.18 -2.68
C ARG A 130 7.68 7.85 -4.08
N ARG A 131 6.80 7.58 -5.05
CA ARG A 131 7.21 7.31 -6.44
C ARG A 131 7.80 8.55 -7.09
N GLN A 132 7.14 9.69 -6.92
CA GLN A 132 7.62 10.97 -7.43
C GLN A 132 9.05 11.25 -6.98
N ALA A 133 9.31 11.19 -5.67
CA ALA A 133 10.63 11.46 -5.11
C ALA A 133 11.71 10.53 -5.67
N GLN A 134 11.45 9.23 -5.75
CA GLN A 134 12.41 8.25 -6.27
C GLN A 134 12.60 8.34 -7.79
N LEU A 135 11.55 8.65 -8.56
CA LEU A 135 11.64 8.91 -9.99
C LEU A 135 12.52 10.15 -10.26
N LEU A 136 12.26 11.26 -9.57
CA LEU A 136 13.02 12.51 -9.71
C LEU A 136 14.45 12.37 -9.21
N HIS A 137 14.70 11.50 -8.23
CA HIS A 137 16.07 11.20 -7.79
C HIS A 137 16.90 10.53 -8.90
N ARG A 138 16.30 9.61 -9.64
CA ARG A 138 16.96 8.90 -10.77
C ARG A 138 16.97 9.70 -12.06
N ARG A 139 15.91 10.42 -12.33
CA ARG A 139 15.66 11.19 -13.56
C ARG A 139 15.09 12.56 -13.20
N PRO A 140 15.94 13.51 -12.80
CA PRO A 140 15.53 14.87 -12.40
C PRO A 140 14.83 15.68 -13.49
N ASP A 141 14.98 15.26 -14.73
CA ASP A 141 14.37 15.88 -15.92
C ASP A 141 12.88 15.51 -16.09
N LEU A 142 12.38 14.46 -15.44
CA LEU A 142 11.00 14.02 -15.62
C LEU A 142 9.97 15.05 -15.13
N GLN A 143 8.87 15.11 -15.86
CA GLN A 143 7.68 15.88 -15.46
C GLN A 143 6.68 14.92 -14.81
N ILE A 144 6.44 15.11 -13.51
CA ILE A 144 5.52 14.24 -12.77
C ILE A 144 4.12 14.82 -12.81
N GLU A 145 3.18 14.05 -13.39
CA GLU A 145 1.78 14.40 -13.51
C GLU A 145 0.93 13.68 -12.47
N VAL A 146 0.15 14.44 -11.70
CA VAL A 146 -0.74 13.87 -10.67
C VAL A 146 -1.95 13.23 -11.32
N ILE A 147 -2.05 11.90 -11.26
CA ILE A 147 -3.17 11.14 -11.82
C ILE A 147 -4.03 10.49 -10.73
N ARG A 148 -5.35 10.58 -10.88
CA ARG A 148 -6.35 9.99 -9.97
C ARG A 148 -7.22 8.98 -10.69
N GLY A 149 -7.91 8.14 -9.92
CA GLY A 149 -8.80 7.10 -10.39
C GLY A 149 -8.31 5.69 -10.03
N ASN A 150 -9.06 4.69 -10.45
CA ASN A 150 -8.66 3.28 -10.33
C ASN A 150 -7.56 2.94 -11.36
N VAL A 151 -7.10 1.68 -11.37
CA VAL A 151 -6.02 1.23 -12.25
C VAL A 151 -6.36 1.47 -13.72
N GLN A 152 -7.54 1.08 -14.17
CA GLN A 152 -7.99 1.26 -15.57
C GLN A 152 -8.04 2.74 -15.96
N THR A 153 -8.61 3.58 -15.09
CA THR A 153 -8.67 5.03 -15.31
C THR A 153 -7.28 5.63 -15.47
N ARG A 154 -6.33 5.23 -14.60
CA ARG A 154 -4.94 5.74 -14.68
C ARG A 154 -4.22 5.27 -15.94
N LEU A 155 -4.46 4.03 -16.38
CA LEU A 155 -3.92 3.54 -17.65
C LEU A 155 -4.49 4.31 -18.84
N GLY A 156 -5.80 4.60 -18.83
CA GLY A 156 -6.44 5.40 -19.88
C GLY A 156 -5.89 6.81 -20.00
N LYS A 157 -5.38 7.38 -18.90
CA LYS A 157 -4.76 8.73 -18.90
C LYS A 157 -3.46 8.82 -19.70
N ILE A 158 -2.79 7.70 -19.96
CA ILE A 158 -1.63 7.68 -20.87
C ILE A 158 -2.03 8.29 -22.22
N GLU A 159 -3.15 7.88 -22.76
CA GLU A 159 -3.65 8.37 -24.06
C GLU A 159 -4.37 9.71 -23.92
N THR A 160 -5.29 9.83 -22.96
CA THR A 160 -6.17 11.02 -22.86
C THR A 160 -5.43 12.27 -22.38
N GLU A 161 -4.34 12.14 -21.62
CA GLU A 161 -3.53 13.24 -21.11
C GLU A 161 -2.16 13.33 -21.80
N GLY A 162 -1.87 12.44 -22.77
CA GLY A 162 -0.63 12.43 -23.53
C GLY A 162 0.61 12.15 -22.67
N LEU A 163 0.49 11.21 -21.71
CA LEU A 163 1.61 10.81 -20.86
C LEU A 163 2.53 9.82 -21.58
N ASP A 164 3.82 9.87 -21.29
CA ASP A 164 4.79 8.88 -21.80
C ASP A 164 4.70 7.55 -21.05
N GLY A 165 4.17 7.58 -19.83
CA GLY A 165 3.91 6.39 -19.03
C GLY A 165 3.29 6.69 -17.68
N VAL A 166 2.93 5.63 -16.96
CA VAL A 166 2.44 5.70 -15.58
C VAL A 166 3.17 4.68 -14.72
N VAL A 167 3.34 4.97 -13.43
CA VAL A 167 3.91 4.03 -12.48
C VAL A 167 2.82 3.54 -11.53
N LEU A 168 2.60 2.22 -11.50
CA LEU A 168 1.57 1.54 -10.73
C LEU A 168 2.19 0.39 -9.92
N ALA A 169 1.47 -0.11 -8.89
CA ALA A 169 1.88 -1.32 -8.20
C ALA A 169 1.67 -2.55 -9.08
N GLN A 170 2.70 -3.37 -9.28
CA GLN A 170 2.65 -4.60 -10.06
C GLN A 170 1.54 -5.54 -9.59
N ALA A 171 1.38 -5.72 -8.27
CA ALA A 171 0.33 -6.56 -7.70
C ALA A 171 -1.08 -6.15 -8.16
N GLY A 172 -1.33 -4.85 -8.30
CA GLY A 172 -2.63 -4.35 -8.80
C GLY A 172 -2.87 -4.68 -10.27
N LEU A 173 -1.85 -4.55 -11.10
CA LEU A 173 -1.90 -4.91 -12.52
C LEU A 173 -2.12 -6.41 -12.68
N LYS A 174 -1.34 -7.24 -11.98
CA LYS A 174 -1.43 -8.70 -12.02
C LYS A 174 -2.82 -9.19 -11.59
N ARG A 175 -3.36 -8.69 -10.48
CA ARG A 175 -4.71 -9.05 -10.00
C ARG A 175 -5.82 -8.72 -11.01
N LEU A 176 -5.61 -7.75 -11.87
CA LEU A 176 -6.54 -7.37 -12.93
C LEU A 176 -6.25 -8.01 -14.29
N GLY A 177 -5.26 -8.92 -14.37
CA GLY A 177 -4.87 -9.56 -15.63
C GLY A 177 -4.27 -8.58 -16.65
N LEU A 178 -3.53 -7.58 -16.16
CA LEU A 178 -2.91 -6.52 -16.98
C LEU A 178 -1.38 -6.60 -16.97
N ASP A 179 -0.83 -7.80 -16.74
CA ASP A 179 0.63 -8.03 -16.70
C ASP A 179 1.30 -7.71 -18.04
N ASP A 180 0.61 -7.96 -19.15
CA ASP A 180 1.05 -7.68 -20.51
C ASP A 180 1.27 -6.19 -20.78
N ARG A 181 0.69 -5.31 -19.96
CA ARG A 181 0.87 -3.85 -20.04
C ARG A 181 2.16 -3.38 -19.38
N ILE A 182 2.80 -4.20 -18.55
CA ILE A 182 4.03 -3.84 -17.83
C ILE A 182 5.20 -3.82 -18.78
N THR A 183 5.94 -2.71 -18.80
CA THR A 183 7.13 -2.57 -19.62
C THR A 183 8.42 -2.69 -18.81
N GLN A 184 8.40 -2.29 -17.54
CA GLN A 184 9.50 -2.48 -16.59
C GLN A 184 8.93 -2.74 -15.19
N VAL A 185 9.54 -3.67 -14.47
CA VAL A 185 9.33 -3.81 -13.01
C VAL A 185 10.57 -3.24 -12.33
N PHE A 186 10.37 -2.34 -11.36
CA PHE A 186 11.47 -1.81 -10.56
C PHE A 186 11.84 -2.79 -9.45
N THR A 187 13.11 -3.05 -9.28
CA THR A 187 13.65 -3.78 -8.12
C THR A 187 13.59 -2.90 -6.85
N ALA A 188 13.79 -3.49 -5.67
CA ALA A 188 13.89 -2.71 -4.43
C ALA A 188 15.08 -1.74 -4.40
N ASP A 189 16.14 -2.01 -5.19
CA ASP A 189 17.29 -1.11 -5.36
C ASP A 189 17.00 0.04 -6.32
N GLU A 190 16.01 -0.11 -7.18
CA GLU A 190 15.58 0.93 -8.10
C GLU A 190 14.47 1.81 -7.52
N MET A 191 13.53 1.20 -6.80
CA MET A 191 12.40 1.89 -6.19
C MET A 191 11.89 1.11 -4.98
N ILE A 192 12.14 1.61 -3.77
CA ILE A 192 11.65 0.99 -2.54
C ILE A 192 10.12 1.09 -2.50
N PRO A 193 9.40 -0.04 -2.33
CA PRO A 193 7.94 -0.09 -2.35
C PRO A 193 7.27 0.70 -1.22
N ALA A 194 5.96 0.88 -1.33
CA ALA A 194 5.15 1.35 -0.22
C ALA A 194 5.02 0.25 0.85
N VAL A 195 4.91 0.67 2.10
CA VAL A 195 4.64 -0.22 3.25
C VAL A 195 3.43 -1.11 2.98
N GLY A 196 3.61 -2.41 3.12
CA GLY A 196 2.55 -3.40 2.91
C GLY A 196 2.11 -3.58 1.45
N GLN A 197 2.81 -2.98 0.47
CA GLN A 197 2.45 -3.15 -0.94
C GLN A 197 2.51 -4.63 -1.33
N GLY A 198 1.48 -5.11 -2.03
CA GLY A 198 1.32 -6.50 -2.43
C GLY A 198 0.50 -7.37 -1.45
N ALA A 199 0.45 -7.04 -0.16
CA ALA A 199 -0.34 -7.76 0.82
C ALA A 199 -1.79 -7.24 0.91
N LEU A 200 -2.72 -8.13 1.25
CA LEU A 200 -4.08 -7.78 1.65
C LEU A 200 -4.17 -7.77 3.17
N ALA A 201 -4.93 -6.82 3.69
CA ALA A 201 -5.36 -6.76 5.08
C ALA A 201 -6.81 -7.22 5.17
N ILE A 202 -7.08 -8.17 6.05
CA ILE A 202 -8.43 -8.60 6.41
C ILE A 202 -8.71 -8.06 7.81
N GLU A 203 -9.53 -7.03 7.87
CA GLU A 203 -9.91 -6.34 9.10
C GLU A 203 -11.17 -6.96 9.70
N CYS A 204 -11.24 -7.06 11.01
CA CYS A 204 -12.40 -7.56 11.76
C CYS A 204 -12.49 -6.90 13.14
N ARG A 205 -13.57 -7.18 13.88
CA ARG A 205 -13.68 -6.77 15.28
C ARG A 205 -12.65 -7.53 16.14
N SER A 206 -12.02 -6.83 17.07
CA SER A 206 -10.96 -7.39 17.93
C SER A 206 -11.49 -8.34 19.00
N ASP A 207 -12.78 -8.27 19.32
CA ASP A 207 -13.48 -9.13 20.27
C ASP A 207 -14.18 -10.35 19.62
N ASP A 208 -14.20 -10.43 18.28
CA ASP A 208 -14.79 -11.57 17.55
C ASP A 208 -13.79 -12.73 17.47
N THR A 209 -13.67 -13.45 18.58
CA THR A 209 -12.71 -14.57 18.74
C THR A 209 -12.92 -15.68 17.71
N GLU A 210 -14.17 -15.98 17.33
CA GLU A 210 -14.48 -16.98 16.32
C GLU A 210 -13.98 -16.54 14.94
N MET A 211 -14.17 -15.27 14.58
CA MET A 211 -13.67 -14.72 13.33
C MET A 211 -12.14 -14.72 13.29
N LEU A 212 -11.48 -14.34 14.39
CA LEU A 212 -10.02 -14.35 14.48
C LEU A 212 -9.46 -15.78 14.30
N GLU A 213 -10.12 -16.81 14.86
CA GLU A 213 -9.75 -18.20 14.64
C GLU A 213 -9.88 -18.61 13.17
N ILE A 214 -11.00 -18.24 12.52
CA ILE A 214 -11.23 -18.50 11.10
C ILE A 214 -10.14 -17.82 10.25
N LEU A 215 -9.85 -16.55 10.48
CA LEU A 215 -8.89 -15.76 9.72
C LEU A 215 -7.44 -16.19 9.94
N SER A 216 -7.11 -16.79 11.09
CA SER A 216 -5.77 -17.31 11.39
C SER A 216 -5.24 -18.31 10.35
N LYS A 217 -6.13 -18.97 9.59
CA LYS A 217 -5.76 -19.92 8.53
C LYS A 217 -5.41 -19.25 7.20
N ILE A 218 -5.74 -17.97 7.06
CA ILE A 218 -5.39 -17.15 5.87
C ILE A 218 -4.14 -16.31 6.18
N ASP A 219 -3.85 -16.11 7.47
CA ASP A 219 -2.73 -15.28 7.90
C ASP A 219 -1.38 -15.89 7.50
N ASP A 220 -0.54 -15.10 6.85
CA ASP A 220 0.80 -15.48 6.42
C ASP A 220 1.84 -14.87 7.38
N GLU A 221 2.33 -15.67 8.32
CA GLU A 221 3.25 -15.20 9.37
C GLU A 221 4.49 -14.48 8.81
N PRO A 222 5.20 -14.97 7.76
CA PRO A 222 6.34 -14.25 7.21
C PRO A 222 5.97 -12.87 6.68
N THR A 223 4.84 -12.76 5.98
CA THR A 223 4.35 -11.45 5.50
C THR A 223 3.97 -10.55 6.66
N ARG A 224 3.25 -11.07 7.66
CA ARG A 224 2.86 -10.31 8.86
C ARG A 224 4.08 -9.72 9.56
N LEU A 225 5.09 -10.53 9.85
CA LEU A 225 6.31 -10.07 10.51
C LEU A 225 7.06 -8.99 9.71
N ALA A 226 7.11 -9.15 8.37
CA ALA A 226 7.72 -8.15 7.50
C ALA A 226 6.97 -6.82 7.55
N VAL A 227 5.65 -6.86 7.33
CA VAL A 227 4.86 -5.62 7.24
C VAL A 227 4.63 -4.94 8.60
N GLU A 228 4.68 -5.65 9.71
CA GLU A 228 4.69 -5.05 11.04
C GLU A 228 5.96 -4.22 11.26
N GLY A 229 7.11 -4.71 10.80
CA GLY A 229 8.37 -3.96 10.78
C GLY A 229 8.27 -2.72 9.88
N GLU A 230 7.74 -2.88 8.67
CA GLU A 230 7.52 -1.77 7.72
C GLU A 230 6.58 -0.70 8.31
N ARG A 231 5.44 -1.11 8.88
CA ARG A 231 4.44 -0.20 9.48
C ARG A 231 5.00 0.53 10.69
N SER A 232 5.83 -0.13 11.51
CA SER A 232 6.45 0.50 12.67
C SER A 232 7.44 1.60 12.30
N PHE A 233 8.13 1.48 11.15
CA PHE A 233 8.96 2.53 10.60
C PHE A 233 8.15 3.79 10.29
N LEU A 234 7.06 3.66 9.52
CA LEU A 234 6.20 4.81 9.21
C LEU A 234 5.59 5.43 10.46
N ASN A 235 5.12 4.60 11.38
CA ASN A 235 4.49 5.07 12.62
C ASN A 235 5.46 5.89 13.49
N GLN A 236 6.74 5.49 13.53
CA GLN A 236 7.79 6.20 14.28
C GLN A 236 8.02 7.62 13.75
N LEU A 237 7.76 7.87 12.47
CA LEU A 237 7.95 9.16 11.82
C LEU A 237 6.63 9.93 11.60
N ASN A 238 5.55 9.51 12.26
CA ASN A 238 4.19 10.02 12.05
C ASN A 238 3.77 10.01 10.57
N GLY A 239 4.43 9.15 9.78
CA GLY A 239 4.17 8.99 8.36
C GLY A 239 2.87 8.23 8.10
N GLY A 240 2.09 8.69 7.11
CA GLY A 240 0.91 8.01 6.60
C GLY A 240 1.18 7.39 5.22
N CYS A 241 0.11 6.96 4.55
CA CYS A 241 0.19 6.40 3.20
C CYS A 241 0.63 7.40 2.10
N GLN A 242 0.79 8.69 2.44
CA GLN A 242 0.98 9.79 1.48
C GLN A 242 2.27 10.56 1.74
N VAL A 243 3.33 9.89 2.14
CA VAL A 243 4.64 10.49 2.40
C VAL A 243 5.67 10.01 1.36
N PRO A 244 6.73 10.78 1.10
CA PRO A 244 7.81 10.37 0.21
C PRO A 244 8.79 9.42 0.92
N MET A 245 8.23 8.38 1.54
CA MET A 245 8.95 7.34 2.28
C MET A 245 8.59 5.97 1.72
N GLY A 246 9.57 5.09 1.65
CA GLY A 246 9.40 3.70 1.27
C GLY A 246 10.02 2.79 2.32
N VAL A 247 9.40 1.63 2.55
CA VAL A 247 9.98 0.59 3.39
C VAL A 247 9.61 -0.77 2.82
N TYR A 248 10.57 -1.64 2.75
CA TYR A 248 10.41 -3.00 2.27
C TYR A 248 11.10 -3.99 3.18
N GLY A 249 10.35 -4.98 3.64
CA GLY A 249 10.82 -6.07 4.49
C GLY A 249 10.74 -7.42 3.81
N THR A 250 11.77 -8.24 4.01
CA THR A 250 11.78 -9.66 3.63
C THR A 250 12.13 -10.52 4.84
N VAL A 251 11.40 -11.62 5.02
CA VAL A 251 11.67 -12.59 6.07
C VAL A 251 12.24 -13.87 5.48
N GLU A 252 13.47 -14.19 5.83
CA GLU A 252 14.15 -15.41 5.40
C GLU A 252 14.81 -16.09 6.60
N LYS A 253 14.54 -17.38 6.78
CA LYS A 253 15.11 -18.20 7.88
C LYS A 253 14.95 -17.54 9.26
N GLY A 254 13.81 -16.88 9.53
CA GLY A 254 13.52 -16.22 10.80
C GLY A 254 14.23 -14.88 11.01
N GLN A 255 14.93 -14.37 10.00
CA GLN A 255 15.52 -13.03 9.98
C GLN A 255 14.67 -12.12 9.11
N LEU A 256 14.43 -10.91 9.60
CA LEU A 256 13.83 -9.81 8.84
C LEU A 256 14.94 -8.88 8.35
N ASN A 257 14.91 -8.60 7.05
CA ASN A 257 15.73 -7.55 6.45
C ASN A 257 14.79 -6.40 6.06
N LEU A 258 15.03 -5.20 6.58
CA LEU A 258 14.31 -3.99 6.25
C LEU A 258 15.22 -3.07 5.44
N LYS A 259 14.70 -2.57 4.31
CA LYS A 259 15.29 -1.51 3.51
C LYS A 259 14.32 -0.34 3.47
N ALA A 260 14.80 0.87 3.76
CA ALA A 260 13.93 2.04 3.85
C ALA A 260 14.58 3.29 3.28
N LEU A 261 13.75 4.25 2.86
CA LEU A 261 14.19 5.58 2.48
C LEU A 261 13.25 6.67 3.04
N ILE A 262 13.84 7.86 3.23
CA ILE A 262 13.18 9.15 3.45
C ILE A 262 13.71 10.08 2.35
N ALA A 263 12.82 10.69 1.56
CA ALA A 263 13.20 11.53 0.44
C ALA A 263 12.52 12.90 0.47
N SER A 264 13.18 13.93 -0.07
CA SER A 264 12.53 15.20 -0.41
C SER A 264 11.61 15.02 -1.62
N LEU A 265 10.56 15.85 -1.73
CA LEU A 265 9.57 15.74 -2.82
C LEU A 265 10.17 15.93 -4.21
N ASP A 266 11.23 16.70 -4.31
CA ASP A 266 11.98 16.94 -5.55
C ASP A 266 13.05 15.89 -5.85
N GLY A 267 13.19 14.88 -4.99
CA GLY A 267 14.16 13.78 -5.14
C GLY A 267 15.63 14.16 -4.96
N LYS A 268 15.95 15.44 -4.64
CA LYS A 268 17.35 15.87 -4.53
C LYS A 268 18.05 15.32 -3.30
N THR A 269 17.32 15.12 -2.22
CA THR A 269 17.84 14.60 -0.96
C THR A 269 17.15 13.29 -0.62
N VAL A 270 17.94 12.23 -0.47
CA VAL A 270 17.47 10.90 -0.12
C VAL A 270 18.38 10.35 0.99
N TYR A 271 17.76 9.86 2.05
CA TYR A 271 18.40 9.07 3.10
C TYR A 271 17.87 7.66 3.01
N GLU A 272 18.76 6.71 2.77
CA GLU A 272 18.43 5.30 2.60
C GLU A 272 19.25 4.45 3.56
N GLY A 273 18.64 3.39 4.10
CA GLY A 273 19.33 2.49 5.00
C GLY A 273 18.68 1.14 5.10
N GLU A 274 19.45 0.20 5.65
CA GLU A 274 19.03 -1.19 5.86
C GLU A 274 19.29 -1.62 7.31
N LEU A 275 18.42 -2.47 7.85
CA LEU A 275 18.60 -3.06 9.16
C LEU A 275 18.05 -4.49 9.16
N SER A 276 18.84 -5.41 9.70
CA SER A 276 18.48 -6.83 9.78
C SER A 276 18.49 -7.32 11.22
N GLY A 277 17.64 -8.31 11.50
CA GLY A 277 17.59 -8.96 12.80
C GLY A 277 16.47 -9.99 12.91
N PRO A 278 16.28 -10.60 14.08
CA PRO A 278 15.23 -11.61 14.29
C PRO A 278 13.85 -11.08 13.91
N ALA A 279 13.13 -11.80 13.05
CA ALA A 279 11.84 -11.34 12.49
C ALA A 279 10.80 -11.02 13.58
N LYS A 280 10.79 -11.76 14.69
CA LYS A 280 9.93 -11.50 15.86
C LYS A 280 10.21 -10.16 16.55
N LYS A 281 11.33 -9.49 16.23
CA LYS A 281 11.68 -8.14 16.70
C LYS A 281 11.40 -7.07 15.63
N GLY A 282 10.62 -7.39 14.61
CA GLY A 282 10.35 -6.53 13.45
C GLY A 282 9.90 -5.11 13.81
N VAL A 283 8.98 -4.98 14.75
CA VAL A 283 8.52 -3.66 15.25
C VAL A 283 9.68 -2.83 15.81
N MET A 284 10.59 -3.44 16.58
CA MET A 284 11.76 -2.73 17.11
C MET A 284 12.73 -2.37 15.99
N LEU A 285 12.96 -3.29 15.04
CA LEU A 285 13.84 -3.04 13.90
C LEU A 285 13.34 -1.86 13.06
N GLY A 286 12.03 -1.82 12.76
CA GLY A 286 11.45 -0.70 12.01
C GLY A 286 11.60 0.65 12.73
N LYS A 287 11.34 0.69 14.04
CA LYS A 287 11.55 1.91 14.86
C LYS A 287 13.00 2.36 14.87
N ASN A 288 13.94 1.42 15.02
CA ASN A 288 15.37 1.73 15.06
C ASN A 288 15.86 2.26 13.70
N LEU A 289 15.44 1.64 12.59
CA LEU A 289 15.78 2.11 11.25
C LEU A 289 15.20 3.52 10.99
N ALA A 290 13.96 3.77 11.40
CA ALA A 290 13.33 5.08 11.29
C ALA A 290 14.13 6.15 12.07
N LYS A 291 14.54 5.84 13.31
CA LYS A 291 15.34 6.73 14.14
C LYS A 291 16.71 7.01 13.50
N ALA A 292 17.39 5.98 13.01
CA ALA A 292 18.68 6.12 12.36
C ALA A 292 18.61 7.06 11.15
N LEU A 293 17.67 6.84 10.21
CA LEU A 293 17.52 7.70 9.04
C LEU A 293 17.06 9.12 9.40
N TYR A 294 16.25 9.28 10.44
CA TYR A 294 15.85 10.59 10.95
C TYR A 294 17.05 11.38 11.49
N GLU A 295 17.93 10.75 12.29
CA GLU A 295 19.12 11.35 12.89
C GLU A 295 20.22 11.60 11.84
N GLU A 296 20.34 10.77 10.81
CA GLU A 296 21.28 10.93 9.69
C GLU A 296 21.04 12.23 8.90
N GLY A 297 19.79 12.70 8.88
CA GLY A 297 19.41 13.95 8.19
C GLY A 297 17.96 13.97 7.72
N GLY A 298 17.25 12.85 7.78
CA GLY A 298 15.83 12.74 7.42
C GLY A 298 14.95 13.71 8.23
N LYS A 299 15.42 14.17 9.40
CA LYS A 299 14.75 15.17 10.23
C LYS A 299 14.31 16.40 9.44
N HIS A 300 15.21 16.98 8.65
CA HIS A 300 14.91 18.20 7.89
C HIS A 300 13.82 17.97 6.84
N ILE A 301 13.79 16.77 6.22
CA ILE A 301 12.74 16.39 5.26
C ILE A 301 11.41 16.25 5.99
N VAL A 302 11.37 15.51 7.10
CA VAL A 302 10.16 15.29 7.89
C VAL A 302 9.59 16.63 8.39
N GLU A 303 10.43 17.52 8.93
CA GLU A 303 10.02 18.85 9.39
C GLU A 303 9.47 19.72 8.24
N ALA A 304 10.05 19.65 7.04
CA ALA A 304 9.53 20.33 5.86
C ALA A 304 8.14 19.78 5.48
N LEU A 305 7.97 18.47 5.47
CA LEU A 305 6.68 17.83 5.17
C LEU A 305 5.58 18.17 6.20
N VAL A 306 5.97 18.32 7.49
CA VAL A 306 5.05 18.81 8.54
C VAL A 306 4.66 20.26 8.27
N LYS A 307 5.62 21.13 7.94
CA LYS A 307 5.38 22.54 7.64
C LYS A 307 4.50 22.74 6.41
N GLU A 308 4.59 21.85 5.43
CA GLU A 308 3.76 21.82 4.22
C GLU A 308 2.39 21.14 4.46
N GLY A 309 2.14 20.62 5.67
CA GLY A 309 0.89 19.95 6.03
C GLY A 309 0.69 18.56 5.42
N ILE A 310 1.75 17.96 4.89
CA ILE A 310 1.74 16.60 4.31
C ILE A 310 1.78 15.54 5.43
N ILE A 311 2.52 15.81 6.49
CA ILE A 311 2.54 15.02 7.75
C ILE A 311 1.87 15.86 8.85
N LYS A 312 1.13 15.19 9.75
CA LYS A 312 0.48 15.83 10.91
C LYS A 312 1.29 15.63 12.17
#